data_bd52cd07d6463bb4da3d5a895cb824db
#
_entry.id   bd52cd07d6463bb4da3d5a895cb824db
#
_cell.length_a   1.000
_cell.length_b   1.000
_cell.length_c   1.000
_cell.angle_alpha   90.00
_cell.angle_beta   90.00
_cell.angle_gamma   90.00
#
_symmetry.space_group_name_H-M   'P 1'
#
loop_
_entity.id
_entity.type
_entity.pdbx_description
1 polymer ?
#
loop_
_entity_poly.entity_id
_entity_poly.type
_entity_poly.pdbx_seq_one_letter_code
_entity_poly.pdbx_strand_id
1 'polypeptide(L)'
;MAFQDPARRRTLHTWSSADLPWTLQRAETEQQPLLDLASNDYLGLSRHPAVIDAATEALHRDGVGAGASRLVTGSRPCHARFEADLADWLGRSCVLLFPSGFQANLAAVCVLADRHTTVLADRLIHHSLLVGVRASGARLQRFQHNDLTDLERRLQAMAGQPGSVVVLSESLFSMEGTSPDVAALAALCQRFGADLLMDEAHALGVLGPEGRGLCFGIEPVRLISG
;
A
#
# COMPACT_ATOMS: atom_id res chain seq x y z
N MET A 1 13.61 -28.96 0.99
CA MET A 1 14.79 -28.18 1.39
C MET A 1 15.45 -27.58 0.14
N ALA A 2 14.94 -26.43 -0.34
CA ALA A 2 15.44 -25.78 -1.56
C ALA A 2 15.77 -24.28 -1.30
N PHE A 3 16.40 -23.97 -0.14
CA PHE A 3 16.69 -22.59 0.26
C PHE A 3 18.18 -22.34 0.51
N GLN A 4 19.06 -22.92 -0.29
CA GLN A 4 20.50 -22.69 -0.10
C GLN A 4 21.21 -22.31 -1.39
N ASP A 5 20.60 -21.41 -2.18
CA ASP A 5 21.40 -20.63 -3.13
C ASP A 5 22.01 -19.44 -2.37
N PRO A 6 23.33 -19.41 -2.09
CA PRO A 6 23.97 -18.30 -1.38
C PRO A 6 23.74 -16.95 -2.02
N ALA A 7 23.53 -16.90 -3.35
CA ALA A 7 23.23 -15.68 -4.12
C ALA A 7 21.84 -15.10 -3.81
N ARG A 8 20.93 -15.91 -3.23
CA ARG A 8 19.58 -15.47 -2.83
C ARG A 8 19.44 -15.20 -1.34
N ARG A 9 20.51 -15.37 -0.56
CA ARG A 9 20.47 -15.13 0.87
C ARG A 9 20.51 -13.63 1.15
N ARG A 10 19.41 -13.07 1.63
CA ARG A 10 19.37 -11.68 2.10
C ARG A 10 19.96 -11.62 3.51
N THR A 11 20.90 -10.70 3.73
CA THR A 11 21.48 -10.40 5.03
C THR A 11 21.05 -9.00 5.45
N LEU A 12 20.73 -8.83 6.73
CA LEU A 12 20.45 -7.51 7.29
C LEU A 12 21.78 -6.77 7.54
N HIS A 13 21.82 -5.52 7.19
CA HIS A 13 22.92 -4.61 7.48
C HIS A 13 22.39 -3.43 8.27
N THR A 14 23.17 -2.94 9.24
CA THR A 14 22.80 -1.78 10.04
C THR A 14 23.32 -0.51 9.36
N TRP A 15 22.42 0.44 9.15
CA TRP A 15 22.70 1.72 8.54
C TRP A 15 22.39 2.84 9.50
N SER A 16 23.22 3.86 9.55
CA SER A 16 23.00 5.13 10.24
C SER A 16 22.81 6.25 9.22
N SER A 17 21.99 7.23 9.55
CA SER A 17 21.93 8.46 8.77
C SER A 17 23.27 9.16 8.82
N ALA A 18 23.75 9.66 7.68
CA ALA A 18 24.95 10.51 7.61
C ALA A 18 24.57 12.00 7.63
N ASP A 19 25.57 12.88 7.66
CA ASP A 19 25.37 14.32 7.81
C ASP A 19 24.67 14.99 6.62
N LEU A 20 24.83 14.42 5.42
CA LEU A 20 24.19 14.94 4.21
C LEU A 20 22.78 14.33 4.06
N PRO A 21 21.82 15.10 3.51
CA PRO A 21 20.50 14.57 3.16
C PRO A 21 20.59 13.33 2.26
N TRP A 22 19.69 12.35 2.47
CA TRP A 22 19.63 11.10 1.70
C TRP A 22 20.95 10.32 1.62
N THR A 23 21.79 10.42 2.64
CA THR A 23 22.99 9.61 2.74
C THR A 23 22.95 8.70 3.96
N LEU A 24 23.49 7.50 3.77
CA LEU A 24 23.60 6.47 4.79
C LEU A 24 25.06 6.07 4.96
N GLN A 25 25.43 5.76 6.19
CA GLN A 25 26.71 5.16 6.54
C GLN A 25 26.50 3.79 7.14
N ARG A 26 27.26 2.80 6.69
CA ARG A 26 27.21 1.49 7.29
C ARG A 26 27.87 1.52 8.68
N ALA A 27 27.11 1.10 9.70
CA ALA A 27 27.54 1.21 11.10
C ALA A 27 28.84 0.45 11.43
N GLU A 28 29.17 -0.56 10.63
CA GLU A 28 30.30 -1.48 10.88
C GLU A 28 31.55 -1.12 10.08
N THR A 29 31.55 -0.04 9.31
CA THR A 29 32.68 0.30 8.42
C THR A 29 32.95 1.82 8.42
N GLU A 30 34.22 2.21 8.33
CA GLU A 30 34.64 3.61 8.12
C GLU A 30 34.51 4.05 6.63
N GLN A 31 33.63 3.42 5.87
CA GLN A 31 33.43 3.77 4.46
C GLN A 31 32.74 5.12 4.31
N GLN A 32 32.97 5.77 3.17
CA GLN A 32 32.29 7.02 2.84
C GLN A 32 30.77 6.82 2.81
N PRO A 33 30.00 7.86 3.20
CA PRO A 33 28.53 7.82 3.10
C PRO A 33 28.07 7.48 1.67
N LEU A 34 27.05 6.64 1.59
CA LEU A 34 26.42 6.23 0.33
C LEU A 34 25.12 7.01 0.14
N LEU A 35 24.83 7.37 -1.11
CA LEU A 35 23.51 7.93 -1.46
C LEU A 35 22.44 6.85 -1.30
N ASP A 36 21.41 7.16 -0.53
CA ASP A 36 20.27 6.27 -0.29
C ASP A 36 19.22 6.40 -1.41
N LEU A 37 19.27 5.49 -2.36
CA LEU A 37 18.29 5.38 -3.45
C LEU A 37 17.23 4.30 -3.17
N ALA A 38 17.27 3.70 -1.98
CA ALA A 38 16.36 2.61 -1.60
C ALA A 38 15.34 3.01 -0.53
N SER A 39 15.44 4.24 0.00
CA SER A 39 14.53 4.77 1.00
C SER A 39 13.13 5.00 0.43
N ASN A 40 12.11 4.73 1.25
CA ASN A 40 10.73 5.16 0.99
C ASN A 40 10.44 6.59 1.51
N ASP A 41 11.42 7.28 2.09
CA ASP A 41 11.30 8.68 2.52
C ASP A 41 11.49 9.63 1.31
N TYR A 42 10.61 9.50 0.33
CA TYR A 42 10.69 10.22 -0.97
C TYR A 42 10.74 11.73 -0.84
N LEU A 43 10.10 12.29 0.19
CA LEU A 43 10.01 13.73 0.45
C LEU A 43 10.99 14.21 1.52
N GLY A 44 11.79 13.31 2.11
CA GLY A 44 12.75 13.65 3.16
C GLY A 44 12.08 14.12 4.47
N LEU A 45 10.82 13.72 4.70
CA LEU A 45 10.03 14.21 5.84
C LEU A 45 10.41 13.55 7.17
N SER A 46 11.09 12.41 7.15
CA SER A 46 11.45 11.69 8.37
C SER A 46 12.34 12.52 9.32
N ARG A 47 13.05 13.52 8.81
CA ARG A 47 13.92 14.44 9.57
C ARG A 47 13.48 15.90 9.46
N HIS A 48 12.28 16.16 8.96
CA HIS A 48 11.79 17.53 8.84
C HIS A 48 11.48 18.11 10.23
N PRO A 49 12.00 19.31 10.58
CA PRO A 49 11.85 19.88 11.92
C PRO A 49 10.40 19.94 12.40
N ALA A 50 9.48 20.42 11.57
CA ALA A 50 8.08 20.51 11.96
C ALA A 50 7.43 19.14 12.27
N VAL A 51 7.88 18.06 11.63
CA VAL A 51 7.39 16.69 11.90
C VAL A 51 7.96 16.21 13.24
N ILE A 52 9.24 16.49 13.51
CA ILE A 52 9.91 16.13 14.76
C ILE A 52 9.27 16.91 15.94
N ASP A 53 9.05 18.22 15.79
CA ASP A 53 8.44 19.07 16.82
C ASP A 53 7.02 18.59 17.15
N ALA A 54 6.18 18.33 16.12
CA ALA A 54 4.82 17.82 16.31
C ALA A 54 4.80 16.45 17.01
N ALA A 55 5.73 15.56 16.65
CA ALA A 55 5.87 14.26 17.30
C ALA A 55 6.30 14.41 18.76
N THR A 56 7.21 15.33 19.05
CA THR A 56 7.69 15.63 20.41
C THR A 56 6.56 16.19 21.28
N GLU A 57 5.77 17.13 20.76
CA GLU A 57 4.60 17.65 21.45
C GLU A 57 3.56 16.56 21.75
N ALA A 58 3.27 15.71 20.75
CA ALA A 58 2.34 14.60 20.93
C ALA A 58 2.84 13.61 22.00
N LEU A 59 4.15 13.32 22.02
CA LEU A 59 4.77 12.44 23.00
C LEU A 59 4.62 12.98 24.43
N HIS A 60 4.83 14.28 24.62
CA HIS A 60 4.65 14.91 25.93
C HIS A 60 3.20 14.98 26.37
N ARG A 61 2.27 15.20 25.46
CA ARG A 61 0.83 15.32 25.75
C ARG A 61 0.17 13.97 26.01
N ASP A 62 0.45 12.98 25.15
CA ASP A 62 -0.30 11.72 25.08
C ASP A 62 0.49 10.51 25.61
N GLY A 63 1.80 10.66 25.81
CA GLY A 63 2.70 9.57 26.20
C GLY A 63 3.06 8.63 25.04
N VAL A 64 3.66 7.50 25.40
CA VAL A 64 4.11 6.48 24.44
C VAL A 64 3.04 5.39 24.26
N GLY A 65 2.62 5.18 23.03
CA GLY A 65 1.69 4.11 22.67
C GLY A 65 0.24 4.35 23.11
N ALA A 66 -0.64 3.49 22.62
CA ALA A 66 -2.09 3.63 22.83
C ALA A 66 -2.59 2.94 24.12
N GLY A 67 -1.84 2.01 24.68
CA GLY A 67 -2.15 1.29 25.92
C GLY A 67 -3.19 0.18 25.78
N ALA A 68 -3.90 0.11 24.68
CA ALA A 68 -4.92 -0.93 24.39
C ALA A 68 -5.23 -1.02 22.90
N SER A 69 -6.05 -2.02 22.52
CA SER A 69 -6.59 -2.05 21.16
C SER A 69 -7.55 -0.88 20.90
N ARG A 70 -7.66 -0.45 19.63
CA ARG A 70 -8.52 0.68 19.23
C ARG A 70 -10.00 0.48 19.56
N LEU A 71 -10.49 -0.75 19.53
CA LEU A 71 -11.89 -1.09 19.85
C LEU A 71 -12.20 -1.05 21.36
N VAL A 72 -11.19 -0.94 22.22
CA VAL A 72 -11.37 -0.85 23.66
C VAL A 72 -11.12 0.58 24.12
N THR A 73 -9.88 0.91 24.50
CA THR A 73 -9.50 2.24 24.99
C THR A 73 -8.30 2.84 24.26
N GLY A 74 -7.77 2.14 23.23
CA GLY A 74 -6.56 2.54 22.51
C GLY A 74 -6.80 3.47 21.32
N SER A 75 -8.05 3.91 21.06
CA SER A 75 -8.31 4.94 20.05
C SER A 75 -8.07 6.33 20.68
N ARG A 76 -7.06 7.02 20.20
CA ARG A 76 -6.65 8.35 20.69
C ARG A 76 -7.22 9.46 19.78
N PRO A 77 -7.36 10.71 20.27
CA PRO A 77 -7.83 11.82 19.46
C PRO A 77 -6.98 12.07 18.21
N CYS A 78 -5.66 11.81 18.27
CA CYS A 78 -4.78 11.95 17.11
C CYS A 78 -5.14 10.96 15.98
N HIS A 79 -5.58 9.74 16.30
CA HIS A 79 -6.03 8.78 15.29
C HIS A 79 -7.27 9.28 14.55
N ALA A 80 -8.30 9.69 15.29
CA ALA A 80 -9.55 10.17 14.71
C ALA A 80 -9.35 11.44 13.86
N ARG A 81 -8.50 12.37 14.33
CA ARG A 81 -8.16 13.58 13.58
C ARG A 81 -7.44 13.22 12.28
N PHE A 82 -6.40 12.39 12.35
CA PHE A 82 -5.63 11.98 11.17
C PHE A 82 -6.51 11.26 10.15
N GLU A 83 -7.40 10.36 10.59
CA GLU A 83 -8.34 9.66 9.70
C GLU A 83 -9.30 10.63 9.01
N ALA A 84 -9.79 11.65 9.73
CA ALA A 84 -10.66 12.68 9.15
C ALA A 84 -9.92 13.57 8.16
N ASP A 85 -8.74 14.09 8.55
CA ASP A 85 -7.92 14.97 7.70
C ASP A 85 -7.51 14.24 6.41
N LEU A 86 -7.13 12.95 6.52
CA LEU A 86 -6.75 12.14 5.38
C LEU A 86 -7.94 11.80 4.49
N ALA A 87 -9.13 11.55 5.05
CA ALA A 87 -10.35 11.33 4.30
C ALA A 87 -10.73 12.56 3.47
N ASP A 88 -10.68 13.75 4.06
CA ASP A 88 -10.92 15.02 3.37
C ASP A 88 -9.89 15.26 2.26
N TRP A 89 -8.60 15.04 2.56
CA TRP A 89 -7.54 15.23 1.58
C TRP A 89 -7.67 14.29 0.39
N LEU A 90 -8.04 13.02 0.61
CA LEU A 90 -8.23 12.02 -0.44
C LEU A 90 -9.61 12.09 -1.11
N GLY A 91 -10.53 12.93 -0.63
CA GLY A 91 -11.92 12.99 -1.11
C GLY A 91 -12.67 11.68 -0.90
N ARG A 92 -12.39 10.96 0.19
CA ARG A 92 -13.02 9.69 0.55
C ARG A 92 -13.97 9.85 1.72
N SER A 93 -15.00 9.01 1.77
CA SER A 93 -16.01 9.05 2.84
C SER A 93 -15.45 8.68 4.21
N CYS A 94 -14.41 7.86 4.24
CA CYS A 94 -13.73 7.46 5.48
C CYS A 94 -12.34 6.90 5.19
N VAL A 95 -11.48 6.99 6.20
CA VAL A 95 -10.15 6.36 6.26
C VAL A 95 -10.04 5.57 7.55
N LEU A 96 -9.31 4.49 7.53
CA LEU A 96 -8.99 3.68 8.69
C LEU A 96 -7.48 3.47 8.79
N LEU A 97 -6.91 3.86 9.91
CA LEU A 97 -5.48 3.71 10.19
C LEU A 97 -5.13 2.31 10.70
N PHE A 98 -4.11 1.72 10.14
CA PHE A 98 -3.53 0.45 10.55
C PHE A 98 -2.08 0.60 11.04
N PRO A 99 -1.57 -0.32 11.87
CA PRO A 99 -0.18 -0.29 12.34
C PRO A 99 0.87 -0.50 11.23
N SER A 100 0.46 -1.02 10.08
CA SER A 100 1.32 -1.21 8.90
C SER A 100 0.49 -1.36 7.64
N GLY A 101 1.06 -0.97 6.47
CA GLY A 101 0.45 -1.21 5.16
C GLY A 101 0.21 -2.70 4.88
N PHE A 102 1.05 -3.59 5.44
CA PHE A 102 0.82 -5.03 5.34
C PHE A 102 -0.53 -5.44 5.95
N GLN A 103 -0.85 -4.95 7.16
CA GLN A 103 -2.12 -5.23 7.83
C GLN A 103 -3.29 -4.54 7.13
N ALA A 104 -3.10 -3.32 6.63
CA ALA A 104 -4.10 -2.61 5.84
C ALA A 104 -4.48 -3.42 4.60
N ASN A 105 -3.52 -3.87 3.81
CA ASN A 105 -3.74 -4.69 2.62
C ASN A 105 -4.42 -6.03 2.94
N LEU A 106 -3.97 -6.71 4.00
CA LEU A 106 -4.61 -7.95 4.45
C LEU A 106 -6.07 -7.73 4.81
N ALA A 107 -6.38 -6.71 5.61
CA ALA A 107 -7.73 -6.38 6.03
C ALA A 107 -8.59 -5.95 4.84
N ALA A 108 -8.08 -5.12 3.94
CA ALA A 108 -8.75 -4.65 2.74
C ALA A 108 -9.21 -5.81 1.84
N VAL A 109 -8.33 -6.78 1.59
CA VAL A 109 -8.69 -7.96 0.79
C VAL A 109 -9.72 -8.83 1.52
N CYS A 110 -9.55 -9.06 2.84
CA CYS A 110 -10.49 -9.88 3.61
C CYS A 110 -11.90 -9.26 3.74
N VAL A 111 -12.03 -7.94 3.58
CA VAL A 111 -13.35 -7.26 3.56
C VAL A 111 -14.01 -7.40 2.20
N LEU A 112 -13.24 -7.36 1.11
CA LEU A 112 -13.76 -7.41 -0.26
C LEU A 112 -13.95 -8.83 -0.78
N ALA A 113 -13.27 -9.81 -0.22
CA ALA A 113 -13.20 -11.15 -0.77
C ALA A 113 -13.43 -12.25 0.26
N ASP A 114 -14.09 -13.30 -0.16
CA ASP A 114 -14.35 -14.53 0.59
C ASP A 114 -14.15 -15.78 -0.29
N ARG A 115 -14.52 -16.96 0.22
CA ARG A 115 -14.42 -18.24 -0.51
C ARG A 115 -15.22 -18.31 -1.82
N HIS A 116 -16.18 -17.41 -2.02
CA HIS A 116 -17.02 -17.33 -3.21
C HIS A 116 -16.51 -16.31 -4.22
N THR A 117 -15.47 -15.56 -3.85
CA THR A 117 -14.88 -14.50 -4.65
C THR A 117 -13.76 -15.03 -5.53
N THR A 118 -13.72 -14.59 -6.79
CA THR A 118 -12.53 -14.73 -7.64
C THR A 118 -11.74 -13.42 -7.61
N VAL A 119 -10.48 -13.50 -7.19
CA VAL A 119 -9.56 -12.39 -7.19
C VAL A 119 -8.68 -12.45 -8.44
N LEU A 120 -8.77 -11.41 -9.28
CA LEU A 120 -7.87 -11.18 -10.41
C LEU A 120 -6.78 -10.21 -9.99
N ALA A 121 -5.55 -10.68 -9.87
CA ALA A 121 -4.44 -9.87 -9.37
C ALA A 121 -3.36 -9.70 -10.41
N ASP A 122 -2.81 -8.50 -10.54
CA ASP A 122 -1.58 -8.29 -11.31
C ASP A 122 -0.49 -9.24 -10.81
N ARG A 123 0.31 -9.77 -11.74
CA ARG A 123 1.35 -10.77 -11.39
C ARG A 123 2.45 -10.22 -10.49
N LEU A 124 2.62 -8.91 -10.38
CA LEU A 124 3.68 -8.27 -9.61
C LEU A 124 3.19 -7.59 -8.34
N ILE A 125 1.90 -7.71 -7.97
CA ILE A 125 1.36 -7.08 -6.75
C ILE A 125 2.17 -7.44 -5.50
N HIS A 126 2.16 -6.53 -4.54
CA HIS A 126 2.85 -6.69 -3.27
C HIS A 126 2.38 -7.94 -2.51
N HIS A 127 3.32 -8.59 -1.82
CA HIS A 127 3.08 -9.86 -1.12
C HIS A 127 1.96 -9.79 -0.07
N SER A 128 1.75 -8.64 0.58
CA SER A 128 0.68 -8.45 1.57
C SER A 128 -0.71 -8.69 0.99
N LEU A 129 -0.98 -8.24 -0.24
CA LEU A 129 -2.23 -8.50 -0.96
C LEU A 129 -2.41 -10.00 -1.21
N LEU A 130 -1.36 -10.71 -1.61
CA LEU A 130 -1.41 -12.17 -1.80
C LEU A 130 -1.69 -12.92 -0.50
N VAL A 131 -1.16 -12.43 0.63
CA VAL A 131 -1.47 -13.00 1.95
C VAL A 131 -2.94 -12.75 2.30
N GLY A 132 -3.47 -11.56 2.00
CA GLY A 132 -4.89 -11.25 2.15
C GLY A 132 -5.79 -12.19 1.33
N VAL A 133 -5.44 -12.47 0.07
CA VAL A 133 -6.20 -13.42 -0.77
C VAL A 133 -6.21 -14.82 -0.18
N ARG A 134 -5.08 -15.28 0.34
CA ARG A 134 -5.01 -16.59 1.02
C ARG A 134 -5.85 -16.61 2.29
N ALA A 135 -5.80 -15.55 3.09
CA ALA A 135 -6.55 -15.44 4.34
C ALA A 135 -8.06 -15.39 4.11
N SER A 136 -8.53 -14.72 3.05
CA SER A 136 -9.94 -14.65 2.68
C SER A 136 -10.52 -15.97 2.16
N GLY A 137 -9.66 -16.91 1.73
CA GLY A 137 -10.07 -18.15 1.07
C GLY A 137 -10.53 -17.97 -0.38
N ALA A 138 -10.36 -16.79 -0.96
CA ALA A 138 -10.74 -16.48 -2.33
C ALA A 138 -9.92 -17.25 -3.38
N ARG A 139 -10.48 -17.43 -4.56
CA ARG A 139 -9.80 -18.06 -5.70
C ARG A 139 -8.89 -17.02 -6.37
N LEU A 140 -7.58 -17.22 -6.32
CA LEU A 140 -6.61 -16.36 -7.00
C LEU A 140 -6.42 -16.74 -8.46
N GLN A 141 -6.50 -15.75 -9.34
CA GLN A 141 -5.99 -15.81 -10.72
C GLN A 141 -5.07 -14.62 -10.95
N ARG A 142 -4.01 -14.80 -11.73
CA ARG A 142 -3.02 -13.74 -12.00
C ARG A 142 -3.15 -13.31 -13.47
N PHE A 143 -3.25 -12.00 -13.72
CA PHE A 143 -3.14 -11.44 -15.07
C PHE A 143 -1.74 -10.88 -15.32
N GLN A 144 -1.40 -10.70 -16.59
CA GLN A 144 -0.09 -10.17 -16.99
C GLN A 144 0.08 -8.73 -16.49
N HIS A 145 1.31 -8.39 -16.10
CA HIS A 145 1.62 -7.09 -15.53
C HIS A 145 1.20 -5.93 -16.43
N ASN A 146 0.34 -5.06 -15.88
CA ASN A 146 -0.23 -3.88 -16.56
C ASN A 146 -0.93 -4.17 -17.90
N ASP A 147 -1.35 -5.43 -18.13
CA ASP A 147 -2.01 -5.84 -19.38
C ASP A 147 -3.54 -5.84 -19.22
N LEU A 148 -4.16 -4.74 -19.64
CA LEU A 148 -5.61 -4.59 -19.62
C LEU A 148 -6.33 -5.56 -20.57
N THR A 149 -5.67 -5.99 -21.64
CA THR A 149 -6.24 -6.96 -22.58
C THR A 149 -6.36 -8.35 -21.95
N ASP A 150 -5.31 -8.81 -21.23
CA ASP A 150 -5.39 -10.08 -20.48
C ASP A 150 -6.40 -9.98 -19.35
N LEU A 151 -6.46 -8.84 -18.64
CA LEU A 151 -7.47 -8.62 -17.60
C LEU A 151 -8.88 -8.67 -18.16
N GLU A 152 -9.16 -7.96 -19.26
CA GLU A 152 -10.48 -7.96 -19.92
C GLU A 152 -10.90 -9.37 -20.32
N ARG A 153 -10.01 -10.12 -20.96
CA ARG A 153 -10.28 -11.52 -21.34
C ARG A 153 -10.67 -12.37 -20.13
N ARG A 154 -10.03 -12.16 -18.97
CA ARG A 154 -10.36 -12.88 -17.73
C ARG A 154 -11.68 -12.45 -17.14
N LEU A 155 -11.97 -11.15 -17.12
CA LEU A 155 -13.26 -10.61 -16.68
C LEU A 155 -14.41 -11.14 -17.55
N GLN A 156 -14.23 -11.18 -18.88
CA GLN A 156 -15.18 -11.77 -19.80
C GLN A 156 -15.46 -13.25 -19.48
N ALA A 157 -14.41 -14.02 -19.16
CA ALA A 157 -14.54 -15.42 -18.79
C ALA A 157 -15.28 -15.63 -17.46
N MET A 158 -15.37 -14.61 -16.60
CA MET A 158 -16.13 -14.62 -15.34
C MET A 158 -17.58 -14.15 -15.52
N ALA A 159 -17.91 -13.50 -16.61
CA ALA A 159 -19.25 -12.98 -16.86
C ALA A 159 -20.29 -14.11 -16.83
N GLY A 160 -21.34 -13.92 -16.01
CA GLY A 160 -22.41 -14.89 -15.81
C GLY A 160 -22.05 -16.07 -14.88
N GLN A 161 -20.83 -16.14 -14.37
CA GLN A 161 -20.50 -17.12 -13.33
C GLN A 161 -20.97 -16.65 -11.96
N PRO A 162 -21.33 -17.55 -11.03
CA PRO A 162 -21.69 -17.18 -9.68
C PRO A 162 -20.47 -16.68 -8.89
N GLY A 163 -20.70 -15.74 -7.99
CA GLY A 163 -19.67 -15.14 -7.13
C GLY A 163 -19.29 -13.73 -7.55
N SER A 164 -18.56 -13.04 -6.69
CA SER A 164 -18.04 -11.70 -6.92
C SER A 164 -16.63 -11.76 -7.54
N VAL A 165 -16.24 -10.69 -8.20
CA VAL A 165 -14.89 -10.52 -8.75
C VAL A 165 -14.25 -9.30 -8.10
N VAL A 166 -13.03 -9.46 -7.60
CA VAL A 166 -12.19 -8.38 -7.08
C VAL A 166 -10.91 -8.31 -7.90
N VAL A 167 -10.57 -7.14 -8.37
CA VAL A 167 -9.31 -6.85 -9.08
C VAL A 167 -8.34 -6.17 -8.11
N LEU A 168 -7.09 -6.67 -8.07
CA LEU A 168 -6.03 -6.10 -7.26
C LEU A 168 -4.90 -5.60 -8.15
N SER A 169 -4.48 -4.35 -7.97
CA SER A 169 -3.32 -3.76 -8.62
C SER A 169 -2.65 -2.73 -7.71
N GLU A 170 -1.48 -2.25 -8.14
CA GLU A 170 -0.80 -1.09 -7.55
C GLU A 170 -0.86 0.06 -8.52
N SER A 171 -0.98 1.28 -8.03
CA SER A 171 -0.94 2.46 -8.90
C SER A 171 0.49 2.82 -9.31
N LEU A 172 1.47 2.48 -8.47
CA LEU A 172 2.89 2.52 -8.76
C LEU A 172 3.57 1.29 -8.15
N PHE A 173 4.13 0.43 -9.00
CA PHE A 173 4.82 -0.78 -8.57
C PHE A 173 6.20 -0.46 -8.03
N SER A 174 6.48 -0.84 -6.79
CA SER A 174 7.66 -0.45 -6.03
C SER A 174 9.00 -0.84 -6.66
N MET A 175 9.06 -2.01 -7.29
CA MET A 175 10.32 -2.57 -7.81
C MET A 175 10.55 -2.19 -9.27
N GLU A 176 9.51 -2.14 -10.06
CA GLU A 176 9.52 -1.88 -11.49
C GLU A 176 9.42 -0.38 -11.81
N GLY A 177 8.84 0.41 -10.90
CA GLY A 177 8.56 1.83 -11.13
C GLY A 177 7.53 2.06 -12.24
N THR A 178 6.74 1.02 -12.55
CA THR A 178 5.70 1.07 -13.58
C THR A 178 4.34 1.40 -12.98
N SER A 179 3.46 1.98 -13.80
CA SER A 179 2.09 2.33 -13.43
C SER A 179 1.12 1.82 -14.49
N PRO A 180 -0.04 1.25 -14.15
CA PRO A 180 -1.12 1.00 -15.09
C PRO A 180 -1.77 2.33 -15.52
N ASP A 181 -2.53 2.31 -16.60
CA ASP A 181 -3.56 3.31 -16.83
C ASP A 181 -4.70 3.08 -15.83
N VAL A 182 -4.64 3.81 -14.70
CA VAL A 182 -5.58 3.63 -13.57
C VAL A 182 -7.02 3.91 -13.98
N ALA A 183 -7.24 4.92 -14.82
CA ALA A 183 -8.58 5.28 -15.28
C ALA A 183 -9.18 4.20 -16.20
N ALA A 184 -8.38 3.69 -17.14
CA ALA A 184 -8.81 2.60 -18.01
C ALA A 184 -9.03 1.30 -17.22
N LEU A 185 -8.18 0.98 -16.24
CA LEU A 185 -8.33 -0.16 -15.34
C LEU A 185 -9.64 -0.06 -14.54
N ALA A 186 -9.92 1.11 -13.95
CA ALA A 186 -11.12 1.34 -13.17
C ALA A 186 -12.40 1.26 -14.04
N ALA A 187 -12.38 1.87 -15.24
CA ALA A 187 -13.48 1.77 -16.18
C ALA A 187 -13.74 0.32 -16.64
N LEU A 188 -12.67 -0.46 -16.82
CA LEU A 188 -12.77 -1.86 -17.17
C LEU A 188 -13.45 -2.65 -16.03
N CYS A 189 -13.02 -2.48 -14.79
CA CYS A 189 -13.62 -3.11 -13.61
C CYS A 189 -15.10 -2.75 -13.49
N GLN A 190 -15.44 -1.47 -13.63
CA GLN A 190 -16.83 -0.99 -13.58
C GLN A 190 -17.70 -1.65 -14.65
N ARG A 191 -17.22 -1.75 -15.89
CA ARG A 191 -17.95 -2.37 -17.01
C ARG A 191 -18.34 -3.84 -16.73
N PHE A 192 -17.49 -4.57 -16.00
CA PHE A 192 -17.73 -5.95 -15.63
C PHE A 192 -18.31 -6.15 -14.23
N GLY A 193 -18.60 -5.09 -13.50
CA GLY A 193 -19.13 -5.16 -12.13
C GLY A 193 -18.14 -5.75 -11.12
N ALA A 194 -16.84 -5.61 -11.37
CA ALA A 194 -15.79 -6.05 -10.48
C ALA A 194 -15.40 -4.92 -9.50
N ASP A 195 -15.19 -5.25 -8.23
CA ASP A 195 -14.60 -4.33 -7.27
C ASP A 195 -13.11 -4.15 -7.55
N LEU A 196 -12.61 -2.90 -7.48
CA LEU A 196 -11.20 -2.58 -7.64
C LEU A 196 -10.59 -2.12 -6.33
N LEU A 197 -9.54 -2.81 -5.88
CA LEU A 197 -8.65 -2.40 -4.81
C LEU A 197 -7.31 -1.99 -5.41
N MET A 198 -6.88 -0.76 -5.10
CA MET A 198 -5.60 -0.21 -5.53
C MET A 198 -4.68 0.04 -4.34
N ASP A 199 -3.46 -0.47 -4.42
CA ASP A 199 -2.39 -0.12 -3.49
C ASP A 199 -1.66 1.12 -4.02
N GLU A 200 -1.67 2.19 -3.25
CA GLU A 200 -1.04 3.47 -3.56
C GLU A 200 0.13 3.81 -2.62
N ALA A 201 0.68 2.83 -1.90
CA ALA A 201 1.76 3.06 -0.93
C ALA A 201 2.96 3.83 -1.51
N HIS A 202 3.22 3.73 -2.80
CA HIS A 202 4.30 4.44 -3.48
C HIS A 202 3.87 5.70 -4.23
N ALA A 203 2.57 5.96 -4.35
CA ALA A 203 2.03 7.12 -5.05
C ALA A 203 1.52 8.22 -4.10
N LEU A 204 0.93 7.87 -2.96
CA LEU A 204 0.43 8.82 -1.97
C LEU A 204 1.55 9.74 -1.46
N GLY A 205 1.27 11.03 -1.40
CA GLY A 205 2.22 12.07 -1.03
C GLY A 205 3.17 12.49 -2.16
N VAL A 206 3.26 11.74 -3.27
CA VAL A 206 4.28 11.91 -4.31
C VAL A 206 3.67 12.19 -5.69
N LEU A 207 2.69 11.39 -6.10
CA LEU A 207 2.10 11.43 -7.44
C LEU A 207 0.63 11.83 -7.40
N GLY A 208 0.10 12.13 -8.59
CA GLY A 208 -1.27 12.59 -8.75
C GLY A 208 -1.48 14.07 -8.41
N PRO A 209 -2.70 14.61 -8.56
CA PRO A 209 -3.01 16.00 -8.23
C PRO A 209 -2.70 16.29 -6.76
N GLU A 210 -1.84 17.27 -6.50
CA GLU A 210 -1.44 17.67 -5.14
C GLU A 210 -0.87 16.52 -4.26
N GLY A 211 -0.29 15.48 -4.88
CA GLY A 211 0.23 14.31 -4.20
C GLY A 211 -0.84 13.34 -3.67
N ARG A 212 -2.10 13.49 -4.09
CA ARG A 212 -3.24 12.70 -3.57
C ARG A 212 -3.33 11.28 -4.11
N GLY A 213 -2.29 10.82 -4.82
CA GLY A 213 -2.26 9.51 -5.46
C GLY A 213 -2.83 9.51 -6.87
N LEU A 214 -2.56 8.44 -7.60
CA LEU A 214 -3.01 8.28 -8.99
C LEU A 214 -4.49 7.87 -9.11
N CYS A 215 -5.08 7.41 -8.01
CA CYS A 215 -6.51 7.07 -7.93
C CYS A 215 -7.41 8.24 -7.53
N PHE A 216 -6.84 9.42 -7.25
CA PHE A 216 -7.64 10.58 -6.83
C PHE A 216 -8.63 10.99 -7.92
N GLY A 217 -9.90 11.14 -7.54
CA GLY A 217 -10.99 11.51 -8.47
C GLY A 217 -11.46 10.39 -9.40
N ILE A 218 -10.97 9.15 -9.23
CA ILE A 218 -11.42 8.00 -10.01
C ILE A 218 -12.44 7.20 -9.18
N GLU A 219 -13.73 7.52 -9.40
CA GLU A 219 -14.87 6.96 -8.67
C GLU A 219 -14.97 5.43 -8.62
N PRO A 220 -14.68 4.67 -9.72
CA PRO A 220 -14.83 3.23 -9.69
C PRO A 220 -13.83 2.49 -8.81
N VAL A 221 -12.81 3.16 -8.25
CA VAL A 221 -11.89 2.52 -7.31
C VAL A 221 -12.60 2.33 -5.97
N ARG A 222 -12.93 1.08 -5.66
CA ARG A 222 -13.72 0.72 -4.46
C ARG A 222 -12.96 1.00 -3.17
N LEU A 223 -11.68 0.63 -3.12
CA LEU A 223 -10.84 0.79 -1.95
C LEU A 223 -9.41 1.17 -2.37
N ILE A 224 -8.81 2.08 -1.62
CA ILE A 224 -7.40 2.45 -1.72
C ILE A 224 -6.71 2.05 -0.42
N SER A 225 -5.54 1.41 -0.53
CA SER A 225 -4.58 1.23 0.57
C SER A 225 -3.29 2.00 0.26
N GLY A 226 -2.58 2.46 1.29
CA GLY A 226 -1.34 3.20 1.12
C GLY A 226 -0.65 3.53 2.42
#